data_83edd69550088ae54d6a5bb9a0c1181a
#
_entry.id   83edd69550088ae54d6a5bb9a0c1181a
#
_cell.length_a   1.000
_cell.length_b   1.000
_cell.length_c   1.000
_cell.angle_alpha   90.00
_cell.angle_beta   90.00
_cell.angle_gamma   90.00
#
_symmetry.space_group_name_H-M   'P 1'
#
loop_
_entity.id
_entity.type
_entity.pdbx_description
1 polymer ?
#
loop_
_entity_poly.entity_id
_entity_poly.type
_entity_poly.pdbx_seq_one_letter_code
_entity_poly.pdbx_strand_id
1 'polypeptide(L)'
;MRKGPRRASPAGTMGSTAERGLPALFDWFFEAAYPPSLQEDPPILRQFPPDFRDQEAMQTVPKFCFPFDVEREPPSTAVQHFTFALTDLTGTRRFGFSRLRAGAHSCLCILSHLPWFEVFYKLLNTVGDLLAQDQVSEVNELLLHLLQQPLPGTQDSVGLELGSGVMISSAQGIPSPGPGKSMPLSCFVAPDSGRLPSIPENRNLTELVVAVTDDNIVGLFAALLAERRVLLTSRKLSTLTSCVHASCALLYPMRWEHVLIPTLPPHLLDYCCAPMPYLIGVHASLVERVREKALEDVVMMNVDSNTLETPFDDVQALPPDVVSLLRLRLRKVALAPGEGVSRLFLKAQALLFGGYRDALVCGPGQPVTFSEEAFLAQKPGAPLQAFHRRAVHLQLFKQFIEGRLEKLNTGEGFSDLFEQEITCSGASSGTLRSYQLWADNLKKGGGALLHSVKAKTQPAVRNMYRSAKCGLKGVQSLLTYKDGDSGLQRGGSLRAPSLTSRSDCLQQRLPITQHFGENRPLRPSRRLQREERPSESLGEE
;
A
#
# COMPACT_ATOMS: atom_id res chain seq x y z
N MET A 1 63.26 40.76 -27.57
CA MET A 1 63.30 40.92 -26.11
C MET A 1 62.13 41.73 -25.63
N ARG A 2 61.15 41.10 -25.01
CA ARG A 2 60.24 41.67 -24.00
C ARG A 2 59.33 40.53 -23.54
N LYS A 3 59.50 40.13 -22.30
CA LYS A 3 58.67 39.14 -21.59
C LYS A 3 57.30 39.74 -21.29
N GLY A 4 56.24 39.09 -21.73
CA GLY A 4 54.85 39.40 -21.29
C GLY A 4 54.47 38.58 -20.06
N PRO A 5 53.54 39.08 -19.22
CA PRO A 5 53.26 38.46 -17.94
C PRO A 5 52.38 37.21 -18.04
N ARG A 6 52.70 36.24 -17.20
CA ARG A 6 51.90 35.00 -17.00
C ARG A 6 50.56 35.36 -16.38
N ARG A 7 49.45 34.96 -17.04
CA ARG A 7 48.13 34.93 -16.46
C ARG A 7 48.03 33.77 -15.48
N ALA A 8 47.70 34.06 -14.26
CA ALA A 8 47.31 33.09 -13.25
C ALA A 8 45.93 32.49 -13.61
N SER A 9 45.87 31.15 -13.62
CA SER A 9 44.63 30.39 -13.73
C SER A 9 43.81 30.55 -12.41
N PRO A 10 42.51 30.74 -12.47
CA PRO A 10 41.70 30.67 -11.27
C PRO A 10 41.60 29.24 -10.77
N ALA A 11 41.81 29.08 -9.47
CA ALA A 11 41.62 27.85 -8.73
C ALA A 11 40.21 27.32 -8.98
N GLY A 12 40.12 26.12 -9.51
CA GLY A 12 38.86 25.39 -9.61
C GLY A 12 38.29 25.13 -8.22
N THR A 13 37.12 25.65 -8.01
CA THR A 13 36.24 25.26 -6.89
C THR A 13 35.92 23.80 -7.07
N MET A 14 36.50 22.95 -6.22
CA MET A 14 36.08 21.56 -6.08
C MET A 14 34.59 21.59 -5.63
N GLY A 15 33.69 21.30 -6.56
CA GLY A 15 32.35 20.90 -6.23
C GLY A 15 32.42 19.61 -5.43
N SER A 16 31.93 19.64 -4.22
CA SER A 16 31.72 18.47 -3.41
C SER A 16 30.84 17.49 -4.18
N THR A 17 31.45 16.42 -4.68
CA THR A 17 30.74 15.23 -5.10
C THR A 17 30.03 14.73 -3.85
N ALA A 18 28.73 14.95 -3.75
CA ALA A 18 27.92 14.30 -2.76
C ALA A 18 28.12 12.80 -2.96
N GLU A 19 28.83 12.17 -2.04
CA GLU A 19 28.86 10.73 -1.91
C GLU A 19 27.40 10.30 -1.85
N ARG A 20 26.94 9.55 -2.86
CA ARG A 20 25.68 8.82 -2.79
C ARG A 20 25.88 7.74 -1.75
N GLY A 21 25.67 8.10 -0.50
CA GLY A 21 25.62 7.16 0.61
C GLY A 21 24.56 6.10 0.33
N LEU A 22 24.78 4.90 0.82
CA LEU A 22 23.78 3.85 0.82
C LEU A 22 22.48 4.41 1.43
N PRO A 23 21.30 4.03 0.90
CA PRO A 23 20.04 4.54 1.41
C PRO A 23 19.93 4.18 2.89
N ALA A 24 19.72 5.18 3.74
CA ALA A 24 19.52 5.02 5.16
C ALA A 24 18.08 4.55 5.47
N LEU A 25 17.89 3.93 6.63
CA LEU A 25 16.56 3.49 7.07
C LEU A 25 15.60 4.68 7.23
N PHE A 26 16.10 5.80 7.74
CA PHE A 26 15.32 7.03 7.91
C PHE A 26 16.22 8.26 7.73
N ASP A 27 15.60 9.41 7.43
CA ASP A 27 16.31 10.68 7.23
C ASP A 27 16.35 11.50 8.53
N TRP A 28 15.24 11.51 9.27
CA TRP A 28 15.04 12.39 10.41
C TRP A 28 14.08 11.77 11.43
N PHE A 29 14.44 11.82 12.69
CA PHE A 29 13.57 11.57 13.83
C PHE A 29 13.42 12.86 14.65
N PHE A 30 12.22 13.17 15.11
CA PHE A 30 11.98 14.30 16.01
C PHE A 30 10.78 14.05 16.93
N GLU A 31 10.74 14.80 18.01
CA GLU A 31 9.58 14.95 18.88
C GLU A 31 9.10 16.40 18.80
N ALA A 32 7.84 16.59 18.41
CA ALA A 32 7.20 17.90 18.38
C ALA A 32 6.21 18.04 19.53
N ALA A 33 6.19 19.20 20.19
CA ALA A 33 5.19 19.50 21.20
C ALA A 33 3.87 19.92 20.57
N TYR A 34 2.78 19.75 21.32
CA TYR A 34 1.46 20.21 20.93
C TYR A 34 1.48 21.73 20.74
N PRO A 35 1.00 22.25 19.60
CA PRO A 35 0.99 23.69 19.36
C PRO A 35 -0.07 24.37 20.25
N PRO A 36 0.19 25.56 20.77
CA PRO A 36 -0.76 26.28 21.64
C PRO A 36 -1.98 26.80 20.87
N SER A 37 -1.86 27.01 19.55
CA SER A 37 -2.96 27.45 18.67
C SER A 37 -2.79 26.94 17.25
N LEU A 38 -3.84 27.04 16.42
CA LEU A 38 -3.79 26.69 14.99
C LEU A 38 -2.81 27.55 14.17
N GLN A 39 -2.41 28.70 14.69
CA GLN A 39 -1.56 29.66 13.98
C GLN A 39 -0.08 29.50 14.34
N GLU A 40 0.22 28.80 15.42
CA GLU A 40 1.57 28.59 15.90
C GLU A 40 2.13 27.22 15.43
N ASP A 41 3.40 27.24 15.06
CA ASP A 41 4.08 26.03 14.62
C ASP A 41 4.42 25.12 15.82
N PRO A 42 4.27 23.80 15.69
CA PRO A 42 4.66 22.86 16.74
C PRO A 42 6.16 22.97 17.04
N PRO A 43 6.57 23.30 18.27
CA PRO A 43 7.98 23.38 18.60
C PRO A 43 8.63 22.00 18.65
N ILE A 44 9.87 21.89 18.15
CA ILE A 44 10.65 20.65 18.18
C ILE A 44 11.33 20.56 19.56
N LEU A 45 11.01 19.53 20.32
CA LEU A 45 11.59 19.25 21.65
C LEU A 45 12.93 18.55 21.55
N ARG A 46 13.07 17.63 20.57
CA ARG A 46 14.30 16.87 20.29
C ARG A 46 14.33 16.41 18.86
N GLN A 47 15.52 16.17 18.34
CA GLN A 47 15.70 15.62 17.00
C GLN A 47 16.94 14.73 16.90
N PHE A 48 16.95 13.88 15.89
CA PHE A 48 18.08 13.03 15.54
C PHE A 48 18.13 12.81 14.01
N PRO A 49 19.27 12.97 13.31
CA PRO A 49 20.55 13.43 13.88
C PRO A 49 20.48 14.88 14.38
N PRO A 50 21.34 15.26 15.34
CA PRO A 50 21.32 16.62 15.92
C PRO A 50 21.61 17.74 14.92
N ASP A 51 22.38 17.40 13.86
CA ASP A 51 22.81 18.28 12.79
C ASP A 51 21.94 18.21 11.53
N PHE A 52 20.72 17.72 11.64
CA PHE A 52 19.77 17.71 10.52
C PHE A 52 19.56 19.12 9.96
N ARG A 53 19.70 19.31 8.63
CA ARG A 53 19.81 20.64 8.00
C ARG A 53 18.75 20.97 6.97
N ASP A 54 17.83 20.05 6.68
CA ASP A 54 16.74 20.32 5.73
C ASP A 54 15.78 21.35 6.34
N GLN A 55 16.01 22.62 6.06
CA GLN A 55 15.23 23.74 6.60
C GLN A 55 13.76 23.67 6.18
N GLU A 56 13.48 23.23 4.96
CA GLU A 56 12.11 23.09 4.45
C GLU A 56 11.37 22.00 5.23
N ALA A 57 12.00 20.85 5.44
CA ALA A 57 11.43 19.78 6.24
C ALA A 57 11.20 20.22 7.70
N MET A 58 12.16 20.93 8.30
CA MET A 58 12.04 21.42 9.69
C MET A 58 10.87 22.40 9.88
N GLN A 59 10.51 23.18 8.86
CA GLN A 59 9.41 24.14 8.92
C GLN A 59 8.05 23.50 8.57
N THR A 60 8.03 22.50 7.71
CA THR A 60 6.78 21.96 7.17
C THR A 60 6.32 20.68 7.86
N VAL A 61 7.25 19.75 8.11
CA VAL A 61 6.93 18.41 8.60
C VAL A 61 6.26 18.39 9.98
N PRO A 62 6.68 19.18 10.98
CA PRO A 62 6.06 19.17 12.31
C PRO A 62 4.55 19.52 12.28
N LYS A 63 4.12 20.34 11.32
CA LYS A 63 2.70 20.72 11.16
C LYS A 63 1.80 19.51 10.83
N PHE A 64 2.34 18.46 10.23
CA PHE A 64 1.63 17.22 9.94
C PHE A 64 1.49 16.31 11.16
N CYS A 65 2.17 16.60 12.27
CA CYS A 65 2.04 15.85 13.51
C CYS A 65 0.72 16.11 14.25
N PHE A 66 0.03 17.23 13.96
CA PHE A 66 -1.22 17.64 14.60
C PHE A 66 -2.26 18.06 13.53
N PRO A 67 -2.71 17.12 12.66
CA PRO A 67 -3.56 17.44 11.51
C PRO A 67 -5.05 17.47 11.87
N PHE A 68 -5.40 18.18 12.94
CA PHE A 68 -6.77 18.34 13.44
C PHE A 68 -6.95 19.74 14.05
N ASP A 69 -8.18 20.08 14.42
CA ASP A 69 -8.45 21.35 15.08
C ASP A 69 -8.02 21.27 16.56
N VAL A 70 -6.83 21.78 16.85
CA VAL A 70 -6.21 21.71 18.19
C VAL A 70 -6.96 22.53 19.25
N GLU A 71 -7.81 23.46 18.83
CA GLU A 71 -8.61 24.31 19.74
C GLU A 71 -9.94 23.64 20.10
N ARG A 72 -10.47 22.78 19.22
CA ARG A 72 -11.76 22.12 19.39
C ARG A 72 -11.67 20.67 19.86
N GLU A 73 -10.62 19.97 19.46
CA GLU A 73 -10.45 18.57 19.81
C GLU A 73 -9.68 18.45 21.12
N PRO A 74 -10.26 17.78 22.15
CA PRO A 74 -9.51 17.47 23.35
C PRO A 74 -8.38 16.48 23.03
N PRO A 75 -7.25 16.53 23.76
CA PRO A 75 -6.17 15.59 23.62
C PRO A 75 -6.66 14.15 23.72
N SER A 76 -6.29 13.32 22.75
CA SER A 76 -6.66 11.90 22.74
C SER A 76 -6.09 11.18 23.97
N THR A 77 -6.93 10.42 24.66
CA THR A 77 -6.51 9.58 25.80
C THR A 77 -5.72 8.34 25.37
N ALA A 78 -5.78 7.99 24.09
CA ALA A 78 -5.10 6.83 23.51
C ALA A 78 -3.95 7.25 22.61
N VAL A 79 -2.90 6.43 22.55
CA VAL A 79 -1.82 6.56 21.57
C VAL A 79 -2.38 6.33 20.16
N GLN A 80 -2.05 7.20 19.21
CA GLN A 80 -2.42 7.04 17.82
C GLN A 80 -1.17 7.00 16.93
N HIS A 81 -1.13 5.99 16.07
CA HIS A 81 -0.13 5.89 15.00
C HIS A 81 -0.79 6.25 13.67
N PHE A 82 -0.17 7.13 12.94
CA PHE A 82 -0.64 7.53 11.61
C PHE A 82 0.55 7.90 10.72
N THR A 83 0.36 7.92 9.42
CA THR A 83 1.43 8.20 8.46
C THR A 83 0.95 9.21 7.43
N PHE A 84 1.65 10.31 7.30
CA PHE A 84 1.48 11.25 6.20
C PHE A 84 2.52 10.99 5.11
N ALA A 85 2.29 11.54 3.92
CA ALA A 85 3.20 11.46 2.78
C ALA A 85 3.47 12.86 2.26
N LEU A 86 4.72 13.13 1.95
CA LEU A 86 5.20 14.34 1.30
C LEU A 86 5.79 13.95 -0.05
N THR A 87 5.40 14.65 -1.10
CA THR A 87 5.94 14.43 -2.45
C THR A 87 6.73 15.65 -2.86
N ASP A 88 7.99 15.48 -3.22
CA ASP A 88 8.83 16.56 -3.70
C ASP A 88 8.55 16.90 -5.19
N LEU A 89 9.24 17.91 -5.71
CA LEU A 89 9.10 18.34 -7.10
C LEU A 89 9.56 17.28 -8.12
N THR A 90 10.35 16.30 -7.69
CA THR A 90 10.80 15.18 -8.54
C THR A 90 9.83 14.01 -8.54
N GLY A 91 8.75 14.08 -7.74
CA GLY A 91 7.80 12.98 -7.55
C GLY A 91 8.23 11.95 -6.50
N THR A 92 9.37 12.16 -5.83
CA THR A 92 9.86 11.26 -4.78
C THR A 92 9.03 11.47 -3.51
N ARG A 93 8.56 10.36 -2.94
CA ARG A 93 7.75 10.39 -1.70
C ARG A 93 8.62 10.13 -0.48
N ARG A 94 8.39 10.95 0.56
CA ARG A 94 8.85 10.72 1.92
C ARG A 94 7.63 10.47 2.82
N PHE A 95 7.73 9.52 3.71
CA PHE A 95 6.67 9.16 4.65
C PHE A 95 7.04 9.65 6.04
N GLY A 96 6.12 10.35 6.70
CA GLY A 96 6.25 10.74 8.10
C GLY A 96 5.42 9.78 8.96
N PHE A 97 6.10 8.87 9.64
CA PHE A 97 5.48 7.94 10.58
C PHE A 97 5.37 8.62 11.93
N SER A 98 4.15 8.80 12.41
CA SER A 98 3.85 9.58 13.60
C SER A 98 3.21 8.73 14.69
N ARG A 99 3.64 8.99 15.95
CA ARG A 99 3.05 8.42 17.15
C ARG A 99 2.65 9.57 18.08
N LEU A 100 1.37 9.87 18.08
CA LEU A 100 0.79 10.84 19.01
C LEU A 100 0.66 10.20 20.38
N ARG A 101 1.26 10.80 21.40
CA ARG A 101 1.25 10.28 22.76
C ARG A 101 -0.12 10.44 23.42
N ALA A 102 -0.43 9.54 24.35
CA ALA A 102 -1.61 9.70 25.19
C ALA A 102 -1.58 11.04 25.93
N GLY A 103 -2.70 11.77 25.93
CA GLY A 103 -2.76 13.14 26.43
C GLY A 103 -2.27 14.19 25.44
N ALA A 104 -1.84 13.81 24.25
CA ALA A 104 -1.44 14.64 23.11
C ALA A 104 -0.46 15.79 23.40
N HIS A 105 0.39 15.66 24.43
CA HIS A 105 1.37 16.69 24.74
C HIS A 105 2.52 16.75 23.72
N SER A 106 2.80 15.65 23.07
CA SER A 106 3.82 15.56 22.02
C SER A 106 3.54 14.46 21.02
N CYS A 107 4.18 14.56 19.86
CA CYS A 107 4.16 13.57 18.78
C CYS A 107 5.60 13.20 18.41
N LEU A 108 5.88 11.89 18.39
CA LEU A 108 7.12 11.33 17.86
C LEU A 108 6.94 11.12 16.36
N CYS A 109 7.92 11.51 15.55
CA CYS A 109 7.86 11.33 14.11
C CYS A 109 9.19 10.83 13.55
N ILE A 110 9.11 9.90 12.59
CA ILE A 110 10.23 9.43 11.77
C ILE A 110 9.92 9.75 10.31
N LEU A 111 10.85 10.41 9.64
CA LEU A 111 10.79 10.70 8.21
C LEU A 111 11.66 9.72 7.44
N SER A 112 11.08 9.02 6.45
CA SER A 112 11.79 8.03 5.64
C SER A 112 11.23 7.94 4.22
N HIS A 113 12.05 7.50 3.29
CA HIS A 113 11.64 7.14 1.92
C HIS A 113 11.01 5.74 1.81
N LEU A 114 11.11 4.93 2.88
CA LEU A 114 10.64 3.55 2.89
C LEU A 114 9.19 3.43 3.36
N PRO A 115 8.29 2.79 2.62
CA PRO A 115 6.90 2.58 3.04
C PRO A 115 6.77 1.37 4.00
N TRP A 116 7.62 1.33 5.04
CA TRP A 116 7.68 0.22 5.99
C TRP A 116 6.86 0.48 7.23
N PHE A 117 5.54 0.56 7.09
CA PHE A 117 4.59 0.99 8.12
C PHE A 117 4.76 0.21 9.44
N GLU A 118 4.76 -1.11 9.39
CA GLU A 118 4.83 -1.96 10.59
C GLU A 118 6.17 -1.82 11.32
N VAL A 119 7.25 -1.69 10.57
CA VAL A 119 8.60 -1.50 11.12
C VAL A 119 8.67 -0.19 11.89
N PHE A 120 8.25 0.92 11.26
CA PHE A 120 8.34 2.24 11.88
C PHE A 120 7.38 2.42 13.05
N TYR A 121 6.17 1.83 13.00
CA TYR A 121 5.26 1.87 14.14
C TYR A 121 5.79 1.09 15.35
N LYS A 122 6.41 -0.07 15.14
CA LYS A 122 7.09 -0.81 16.20
C LYS A 122 8.28 -0.02 16.75
N LEU A 123 9.08 0.56 15.87
CA LEU A 123 10.22 1.40 16.26
C LEU A 123 9.77 2.59 17.12
N LEU A 124 8.72 3.29 16.70
CA LEU A 124 8.15 4.41 17.45
C LEU A 124 7.59 3.98 18.80
N ASN A 125 7.04 2.77 18.93
CA ASN A 125 6.63 2.23 20.23
C ASN A 125 7.85 1.99 21.12
N THR A 126 8.88 1.32 20.61
CA THR A 126 10.12 1.08 21.37
C THR A 126 10.75 2.40 21.84
N VAL A 127 10.87 3.38 20.93
CA VAL A 127 11.39 4.72 21.29
C VAL A 127 10.48 5.41 22.31
N GLY A 128 9.17 5.32 22.15
CA GLY A 128 8.21 5.91 23.08
C GLY A 128 8.28 5.30 24.48
N ASP A 129 8.49 3.98 24.58
CA ASP A 129 8.64 3.27 25.85
C ASP A 129 9.96 3.62 26.54
N LEU A 130 11.07 3.70 25.78
CA LEU A 130 12.37 4.15 26.32
C LEU A 130 12.30 5.59 26.83
N LEU A 131 11.66 6.48 26.08
CA LEU A 131 11.47 7.89 26.49
C LEU A 131 10.56 8.02 27.72
N ALA A 132 9.58 7.14 27.89
CA ALA A 132 8.73 7.10 29.08
C ALA A 132 9.50 6.67 30.33
N GLN A 133 10.62 5.94 30.17
CA GLN A 133 11.54 5.52 31.21
C GLN A 133 12.74 6.47 31.39
N ASP A 134 12.72 7.62 30.71
CA ASP A 134 13.80 8.63 30.70
C ASP A 134 15.15 8.09 30.16
N GLN A 135 15.13 7.05 29.34
CA GLN A 135 16.31 6.42 28.74
C GLN A 135 16.71 7.10 27.43
N VAL A 136 17.01 8.38 27.47
CA VAL A 136 17.33 9.20 26.28
C VAL A 136 18.62 8.75 25.60
N SER A 137 19.64 8.33 26.34
CA SER A 137 20.90 7.82 25.80
C SER A 137 20.69 6.57 24.97
N GLU A 138 19.87 5.63 25.45
CA GLU A 138 19.55 4.38 24.74
C GLU A 138 18.78 4.65 23.45
N VAL A 139 17.88 5.64 23.44
CA VAL A 139 17.21 6.09 22.22
C VAL A 139 18.21 6.61 21.19
N ASN A 140 19.15 7.46 21.60
CA ASN A 140 20.15 8.00 20.69
C ASN A 140 21.09 6.91 20.15
N GLU A 141 21.50 5.96 20.96
CA GLU A 141 22.30 4.79 20.53
C GLU A 141 21.52 3.93 19.54
N LEU A 142 20.25 3.65 19.80
CA LEU A 142 19.37 2.91 18.90
C LEU A 142 19.24 3.60 17.54
N LEU A 143 18.92 4.91 17.54
CA LEU A 143 18.76 5.69 16.31
C LEU A 143 20.07 5.81 15.52
N LEU A 144 21.21 6.00 16.21
CA LEU A 144 22.52 6.03 15.58
C LEU A 144 22.86 4.70 14.91
N HIS A 145 22.60 3.61 15.61
CA HIS A 145 22.83 2.28 15.09
C HIS A 145 22.00 2.00 13.83
N LEU A 146 20.71 2.34 13.86
CA LEU A 146 19.81 2.20 12.72
C LEU A 146 20.22 3.06 11.52
N LEU A 147 20.75 4.25 11.76
CA LEU A 147 21.19 5.14 10.70
C LEU A 147 22.47 4.66 10.01
N GLN A 148 23.35 3.97 10.75
CA GLN A 148 24.63 3.47 10.25
C GLN A 148 24.54 2.10 9.58
N GLN A 149 23.49 1.36 9.80
CA GLN A 149 23.32 0.03 9.22
C GLN A 149 22.86 0.10 7.75
N PRO A 150 23.42 -0.72 6.86
CA PRO A 150 22.90 -0.86 5.52
C PRO A 150 21.51 -1.48 5.55
N LEU A 151 20.65 -1.04 4.63
CA LEU A 151 19.32 -1.66 4.48
C LEU A 151 19.47 -3.14 4.12
N PRO A 152 18.69 -4.04 4.75
CA PRO A 152 18.68 -5.44 4.38
C PRO A 152 18.22 -5.58 2.93
N GLY A 153 19.05 -6.22 2.10
CA GLY A 153 18.69 -6.56 0.73
C GLY A 153 17.54 -7.57 0.69
N THR A 154 16.79 -7.58 -0.40
CA THR A 154 15.64 -8.48 -0.60
C THR A 154 16.01 -9.97 -0.61
N GLN A 155 17.30 -10.31 -0.62
CA GLN A 155 17.81 -11.69 -0.65
C GLN A 155 18.75 -12.04 0.50
N ASP A 156 19.20 -11.06 1.26
CA ASP A 156 20.14 -11.29 2.37
C ASP A 156 19.38 -11.33 3.69
N SER A 157 19.46 -12.46 4.37
CA SER A 157 19.03 -12.62 5.77
C SER A 157 20.04 -11.94 6.71
N VAL A 158 20.25 -10.65 6.56
CA VAL A 158 21.11 -9.90 7.48
C VAL A 158 20.25 -9.52 8.68
N GLY A 159 20.35 -10.32 9.73
CA GLY A 159 19.88 -9.93 11.06
C GLY A 159 20.71 -8.77 11.56
N LEU A 160 20.08 -7.62 11.77
CA LEU A 160 20.69 -6.51 12.49
C LEU A 160 20.49 -6.75 13.98
N GLU A 161 21.53 -7.26 14.65
CA GLU A 161 21.56 -7.32 16.13
C GLU A 161 21.88 -5.91 16.64
N LEU A 162 20.91 -5.29 17.25
CA LEU A 162 21.09 -4.04 17.97
C LEU A 162 21.44 -4.37 19.43
N GLY A 163 22.43 -3.69 19.98
CA GLY A 163 22.94 -3.96 21.35
C GLY A 163 21.89 -3.95 22.45
N SER A 164 20.71 -3.36 22.21
CA SER A 164 19.55 -3.34 23.11
C SER A 164 18.53 -4.47 22.85
N GLY A 165 18.83 -5.45 22.02
CA GLY A 165 17.91 -6.56 21.70
C GLY A 165 16.89 -6.27 20.60
N VAL A 166 17.07 -5.21 19.83
CA VAL A 166 16.26 -4.91 18.63
C VAL A 166 16.91 -5.54 17.41
N MET A 167 16.15 -6.30 16.62
CA MET A 167 16.63 -6.98 15.44
C MET A 167 15.76 -6.64 14.23
N ILE A 168 16.37 -6.18 13.13
CA ILE A 168 15.73 -6.01 11.83
C ILE A 168 16.22 -7.13 10.92
N SER A 169 15.31 -7.99 10.45
CA SER A 169 15.65 -9.08 9.55
C SER A 169 14.79 -9.03 8.28
N SER A 170 15.29 -9.59 7.18
CA SER A 170 14.46 -9.82 5.99
C SER A 170 13.44 -10.92 6.26
N ALA A 171 12.32 -10.92 5.52
CA ALA A 171 11.18 -11.82 5.74
C ALA A 171 11.47 -13.33 5.63
N GLN A 172 12.68 -13.74 5.27
CA GLN A 172 13.01 -15.14 4.97
C GLN A 172 13.56 -15.98 6.11
N GLY A 173 13.70 -15.45 7.31
CA GLY A 173 14.08 -16.28 8.45
C GLY A 173 14.34 -15.48 9.70
N ILE A 174 13.52 -15.69 10.71
CA ILE A 174 13.87 -15.33 12.09
C ILE A 174 14.80 -16.46 12.57
N PRO A 175 16.10 -16.19 12.83
CA PRO A 175 16.97 -17.21 13.40
C PRO A 175 16.38 -17.67 14.74
N SER A 176 16.19 -18.96 14.90
CA SER A 176 15.84 -19.51 16.22
C SER A 176 16.95 -19.15 17.22
N PRO A 177 16.63 -18.57 18.38
CA PRO A 177 17.64 -18.25 19.38
C PRO A 177 18.33 -19.55 19.81
N GLY A 178 19.67 -19.57 19.70
CA GLY A 178 20.45 -20.68 20.21
C GLY A 178 20.28 -20.82 21.74
N PRO A 179 20.50 -22.01 22.30
CA PRO A 179 20.35 -22.24 23.71
C PRO A 179 21.27 -21.30 24.52
N GLY A 180 20.67 -20.43 25.35
CA GLY A 180 21.38 -19.50 26.24
C GLY A 180 21.38 -18.02 25.83
N LYS A 181 20.76 -17.63 24.69
CA LYS A 181 20.56 -16.22 24.37
C LYS A 181 19.14 -15.77 24.74
N SER A 182 19.03 -14.67 25.45
CA SER A 182 17.73 -14.02 25.71
C SER A 182 17.11 -13.59 24.40
N MET A 183 15.78 -13.78 24.27
CA MET A 183 15.02 -13.29 23.12
C MET A 183 15.21 -11.77 22.96
N PRO A 184 15.44 -11.25 21.75
CA PRO A 184 15.48 -9.82 21.52
C PRO A 184 14.12 -9.20 21.88
N LEU A 185 14.14 -8.06 22.57
CA LEU A 185 12.95 -7.34 23.03
C LEU A 185 11.99 -6.95 21.90
N SER A 186 12.49 -6.76 20.70
CA SER A 186 11.70 -6.47 19.52
C SER A 186 12.36 -6.99 18.26
N CYS A 187 11.61 -7.70 17.43
CA CYS A 187 12.05 -8.14 16.12
C CYS A 187 11.30 -7.35 15.04
N PHE A 188 12.04 -6.71 14.14
CA PHE A 188 11.51 -5.99 12.99
C PHE A 188 11.82 -6.80 11.73
N VAL A 189 10.79 -7.04 10.92
CA VAL A 189 10.91 -7.75 9.65
C VAL A 189 10.69 -6.77 8.52
N ALA A 190 11.69 -6.60 7.67
CA ALA A 190 11.55 -5.77 6.47
C ALA A 190 10.46 -6.35 5.56
N PRO A 191 9.57 -5.51 5.00
CA PRO A 191 8.54 -5.98 4.09
C PRO A 191 9.13 -6.63 2.83
N ASP A 192 8.56 -7.77 2.43
CA ASP A 192 8.90 -8.42 1.17
C ASP A 192 8.14 -7.72 0.03
N SER A 193 8.87 -6.99 -0.81
CA SER A 193 8.30 -6.29 -1.98
C SER A 193 7.71 -7.24 -3.04
N GLY A 194 8.03 -8.53 -2.98
CA GLY A 194 7.50 -9.56 -3.87
C GLY A 194 6.18 -10.16 -3.41
N ARG A 195 5.64 -9.75 -2.25
CA ARG A 195 4.38 -10.24 -1.70
C ARG A 195 3.28 -9.19 -1.73
N LEU A 196 2.05 -9.69 -1.84
CA LEU A 196 0.87 -8.84 -1.68
C LEU A 196 0.60 -8.57 -0.18
N PRO A 197 0.02 -7.41 0.14
CA PRO A 197 -0.45 -7.14 1.49
C PRO A 197 -1.43 -8.21 1.97
N SER A 198 -1.24 -8.69 3.19
CA SER A 198 -2.06 -9.73 3.82
C SER A 198 -2.73 -9.23 5.10
N ILE A 199 -3.86 -9.83 5.45
CA ILE A 199 -4.59 -9.56 6.69
C ILE A 199 -4.25 -10.67 7.70
N PRO A 200 -3.96 -10.37 8.96
CA PRO A 200 -3.90 -9.05 9.62
C PRO A 200 -2.53 -8.37 9.59
N GLU A 201 -1.53 -8.94 8.91
CA GLU A 201 -0.14 -8.48 8.94
C GLU A 201 -0.01 -7.05 8.41
N ASN A 202 -0.73 -6.70 7.34
CA ASN A 202 -0.79 -5.34 6.82
C ASN A 202 -1.88 -4.54 7.54
N ARG A 203 -1.47 -3.64 8.41
CA ARG A 203 -2.37 -2.82 9.21
C ARG A 203 -3.29 -1.94 8.36
N ASN A 204 -2.75 -1.29 7.33
CA ASN A 204 -3.53 -0.37 6.50
C ASN A 204 -4.69 -1.10 5.82
N LEU A 205 -4.43 -2.26 5.22
CA LEU A 205 -5.45 -3.07 4.57
C LEU A 205 -6.48 -3.60 5.57
N THR A 206 -6.02 -4.04 6.74
CA THR A 206 -6.89 -4.53 7.82
C THR A 206 -7.84 -3.44 8.30
N GLU A 207 -7.31 -2.22 8.51
CA GLU A 207 -8.12 -1.07 8.90
C GLU A 207 -9.20 -0.76 7.85
N LEU A 208 -8.85 -0.75 6.57
CA LEU A 208 -9.81 -0.47 5.49
C LEU A 208 -10.97 -1.48 5.49
N VAL A 209 -10.68 -2.78 5.52
CA VAL A 209 -11.74 -3.81 5.42
C VAL A 209 -12.58 -3.93 6.70
N VAL A 210 -12.07 -3.48 7.84
CA VAL A 210 -12.82 -3.42 9.09
C VAL A 210 -13.70 -2.18 9.16
N ALA A 211 -13.20 -1.01 8.73
CA ALA A 211 -13.90 0.26 8.87
C ALA A 211 -14.89 0.53 7.73
N VAL A 212 -14.61 0.05 6.51
CA VAL A 212 -15.38 0.36 5.30
C VAL A 212 -16.10 -0.89 4.78
N THR A 213 -17.37 -0.75 4.41
CA THR A 213 -18.14 -1.87 3.82
C THR A 213 -17.68 -2.23 2.43
N ASP A 214 -18.01 -3.46 2.01
CA ASP A 214 -17.61 -4.00 0.69
C ASP A 214 -18.05 -3.08 -0.45
N ASP A 215 -19.31 -2.62 -0.42
CA ASP A 215 -19.87 -1.75 -1.47
C ASP A 215 -19.14 -0.40 -1.53
N ASN A 216 -18.80 0.18 -0.38
CA ASN A 216 -18.06 1.44 -0.31
C ASN A 216 -16.60 1.28 -0.72
N ILE A 217 -15.96 0.12 -0.43
CA ILE A 217 -14.61 -0.18 -0.94
C ILE A 217 -14.65 -0.27 -2.48
N VAL A 218 -15.66 -0.92 -3.07
CA VAL A 218 -15.82 -0.99 -4.52
C VAL A 218 -16.08 0.40 -5.11
N GLY A 219 -16.92 1.21 -4.47
CA GLY A 219 -17.18 2.59 -4.89
C GLY A 219 -15.92 3.47 -4.86
N LEU A 220 -15.14 3.36 -3.78
CA LEU A 220 -13.87 4.07 -3.63
C LEU A 220 -12.84 3.62 -4.69
N PHE A 221 -12.74 2.31 -4.93
CA PHE A 221 -11.87 1.76 -5.99
C PHE A 221 -12.29 2.29 -7.38
N ALA A 222 -13.59 2.32 -7.68
CA ALA A 222 -14.09 2.85 -8.95
C ALA A 222 -13.76 4.34 -9.12
N ALA A 223 -13.93 5.14 -8.07
CA ALA A 223 -13.59 6.57 -8.08
C ALA A 223 -12.09 6.81 -8.30
N LEU A 224 -11.23 6.01 -7.67
CA LEU A 224 -9.77 6.09 -7.86
C LEU A 224 -9.37 5.67 -9.27
N LEU A 225 -9.97 4.62 -9.83
CA LEU A 225 -9.73 4.23 -11.22
C LEU A 225 -10.22 5.28 -12.22
N ALA A 226 -11.22 6.08 -11.85
CA ALA A 226 -11.69 7.21 -12.66
C ALA A 226 -10.89 8.50 -12.41
N GLU A 227 -9.83 8.44 -11.60
CA GLU A 227 -8.98 9.59 -11.21
C GLU A 227 -9.81 10.77 -10.69
N ARG A 228 -10.76 10.48 -9.77
CA ARG A 228 -11.59 11.51 -9.15
C ARG A 228 -10.84 12.26 -8.04
N ARG A 229 -11.38 13.41 -7.66
CA ARG A 229 -11.02 14.09 -6.42
C ARG A 229 -11.71 13.38 -5.27
N VAL A 230 -10.94 12.75 -4.38
CA VAL A 230 -11.44 11.89 -3.31
C VAL A 230 -11.00 12.41 -1.95
N LEU A 231 -11.96 12.67 -1.07
CA LEU A 231 -11.75 13.01 0.33
C LEU A 231 -12.19 11.86 1.24
N LEU A 232 -11.31 11.45 2.13
CA LEU A 232 -11.66 10.55 3.23
C LEU A 232 -11.71 11.34 4.54
N THR A 233 -12.66 11.00 5.41
CA THR A 233 -12.79 11.66 6.73
C THR A 233 -12.93 10.62 7.84
N SER A 234 -12.29 10.87 8.98
CA SER A 234 -12.44 10.07 10.20
C SER A 234 -11.97 10.86 11.42
N ARG A 235 -12.52 10.54 12.59
CA ARG A 235 -12.07 11.06 13.89
C ARG A 235 -10.77 10.44 14.36
N LYS A 236 -10.44 9.23 13.87
CA LYS A 236 -9.20 8.53 14.23
C LYS A 236 -8.17 8.69 13.12
N LEU A 237 -7.07 9.37 13.41
CA LEU A 237 -5.96 9.56 12.47
C LEU A 237 -5.38 8.22 11.97
N SER A 238 -5.28 7.23 12.86
CA SER A 238 -4.80 5.90 12.48
C SER A 238 -5.68 5.25 11.42
N THR A 239 -7.01 5.28 11.62
CA THR A 239 -7.97 4.72 10.66
C THR A 239 -8.00 5.53 9.37
N LEU A 240 -8.00 6.86 9.46
CA LEU A 240 -7.97 7.79 8.32
C LEU A 240 -6.80 7.49 7.40
N THR A 241 -5.58 7.56 7.92
CA THR A 241 -4.38 7.40 7.10
C THR A 241 -4.21 5.96 6.59
N SER A 242 -4.59 4.96 7.40
CA SER A 242 -4.60 3.57 6.96
C SER A 242 -5.54 3.34 5.78
N CYS A 243 -6.75 3.90 5.82
CA CYS A 243 -7.71 3.80 4.70
C CYS A 243 -7.18 4.48 3.43
N VAL A 244 -6.52 5.64 3.55
CA VAL A 244 -5.91 6.33 2.41
C VAL A 244 -4.79 5.49 1.79
N HIS A 245 -3.86 4.98 2.59
CA HIS A 245 -2.75 4.16 2.09
C HIS A 245 -3.24 2.83 1.50
N ALA A 246 -4.21 2.17 2.15
CA ALA A 246 -4.79 0.93 1.65
C ALA A 246 -5.51 1.15 0.32
N SER A 247 -6.21 2.27 0.15
CA SER A 247 -6.89 2.61 -1.10
C SER A 247 -5.90 2.70 -2.28
N CYS A 248 -4.72 3.28 -2.07
CA CYS A 248 -3.64 3.27 -3.07
C CYS A 248 -3.15 1.84 -3.36
N ALA A 249 -3.06 0.98 -2.35
CA ALA A 249 -2.60 -0.39 -2.52
C ALA A 249 -3.56 -1.26 -3.35
N LEU A 250 -4.86 -0.94 -3.35
CA LEU A 250 -5.85 -1.63 -4.19
C LEU A 250 -5.64 -1.40 -5.70
N LEU A 251 -4.90 -0.37 -6.07
CA LEU A 251 -4.62 -0.04 -7.47
C LEU A 251 -3.47 -0.86 -8.07
N TYR A 252 -2.73 -1.64 -7.27
CA TYR A 252 -1.61 -2.42 -7.77
C TYR A 252 -2.00 -3.28 -9.00
N PRO A 253 -1.21 -3.32 -10.10
CA PRO A 253 0.18 -2.82 -10.25
C PRO A 253 0.28 -1.33 -10.60
N MET A 254 -0.82 -0.64 -10.81
CA MET A 254 -0.83 0.78 -11.09
C MET A 254 -0.58 1.57 -9.82
N ARG A 255 -0.13 2.81 -9.98
CA ARG A 255 0.18 3.70 -8.87
C ARG A 255 -0.71 4.93 -8.94
N TRP A 256 -1.05 5.45 -7.77
CA TRP A 256 -1.68 6.76 -7.69
C TRP A 256 -0.60 7.84 -7.87
N GLU A 257 -0.62 8.52 -9.01
CA GLU A 257 0.41 9.49 -9.40
C GLU A 257 -0.06 10.94 -9.23
N HIS A 258 -1.29 11.13 -8.77
CA HIS A 258 -1.84 12.44 -8.44
C HIS A 258 -1.54 12.82 -6.99
N VAL A 259 -2.07 13.97 -6.56
CA VAL A 259 -1.90 14.47 -5.19
C VAL A 259 -2.34 13.43 -4.17
N LEU A 260 -1.44 13.10 -3.23
CA LEU A 260 -1.67 12.18 -2.12
C LEU A 260 -1.30 12.85 -0.81
N ILE A 261 -2.32 13.14 0.00
CA ILE A 261 -2.15 13.74 1.33
C ILE A 261 -2.96 12.92 2.32
N PRO A 262 -2.40 11.88 2.95
CA PRO A 262 -3.12 10.97 3.84
C PRO A 262 -3.78 11.65 5.03
N THR A 263 -3.24 12.77 5.47
CA THR A 263 -3.88 13.65 6.45
C THR A 263 -3.47 15.09 6.21
N LEU A 264 -4.47 15.98 6.08
CA LEU A 264 -4.29 17.38 5.70
C LEU A 264 -4.25 18.25 6.94
N PRO A 265 -3.15 19.00 7.18
CA PRO A 265 -3.07 19.95 8.28
C PRO A 265 -4.05 21.13 8.10
N PRO A 266 -4.48 21.79 9.20
CA PRO A 266 -5.46 22.89 9.14
C PRO A 266 -5.06 24.06 8.23
N HIS A 267 -3.77 24.37 8.11
CA HIS A 267 -3.27 25.47 7.29
C HIS A 267 -3.25 25.15 5.78
N LEU A 268 -3.48 23.90 5.38
CA LEU A 268 -3.46 23.44 3.99
C LEU A 268 -4.86 23.09 3.44
N LEU A 269 -5.94 23.45 4.13
CA LEU A 269 -7.30 23.12 3.71
C LEU A 269 -7.67 23.60 2.31
N ASP A 270 -6.98 24.62 1.78
CA ASP A 270 -7.19 25.11 0.42
C ASP A 270 -6.79 24.09 -0.66
N TYR A 271 -5.96 23.10 -0.34
CA TYR A 271 -5.66 21.99 -1.26
C TYR A 271 -6.88 21.18 -1.66
N CYS A 272 -7.93 21.14 -0.84
CA CYS A 272 -9.20 20.51 -1.21
C CYS A 272 -9.88 21.17 -2.42
N CYS A 273 -9.55 22.43 -2.72
CA CYS A 273 -10.06 23.17 -3.87
C CYS A 273 -9.26 22.94 -5.15
N ALA A 274 -8.19 22.14 -5.12
CA ALA A 274 -7.38 21.87 -6.28
C ALA A 274 -8.21 21.23 -7.41
N PRO A 275 -8.05 21.68 -8.68
CA PRO A 275 -8.85 21.19 -9.79
C PRO A 275 -8.39 19.80 -10.30
N MET A 276 -7.18 19.40 -9.96
CA MET A 276 -6.60 18.11 -10.35
C MET A 276 -7.07 16.96 -9.48
N PRO A 277 -7.02 15.71 -9.94
CA PRO A 277 -7.31 14.55 -9.12
C PRO A 277 -6.46 14.52 -7.86
N TYR A 278 -7.04 14.12 -6.75
CA TYR A 278 -6.35 13.96 -5.49
C TYR A 278 -6.97 12.85 -4.62
N LEU A 279 -6.17 12.35 -3.69
CA LEU A 279 -6.62 11.52 -2.58
C LEU A 279 -6.15 12.16 -1.28
N ILE A 280 -7.08 12.75 -0.55
CA ILE A 280 -6.81 13.54 0.65
C ILE A 280 -7.59 12.98 1.83
N GLY A 281 -6.91 12.78 2.96
CA GLY A 281 -7.53 12.52 4.25
C GLY A 281 -7.71 13.81 5.05
N VAL A 282 -8.86 14.01 5.66
CA VAL A 282 -9.18 15.16 6.51
C VAL A 282 -9.74 14.67 7.83
N HIS A 283 -9.18 15.12 8.95
CA HIS A 283 -9.71 14.80 10.26
C HIS A 283 -11.14 15.35 10.43
N ALA A 284 -12.01 14.60 11.10
CA ALA A 284 -13.42 14.96 11.22
C ALA A 284 -13.68 16.36 11.81
N SER A 285 -12.79 16.84 12.70
CA SER A 285 -12.90 18.21 13.27
C SER A 285 -12.74 19.34 12.25
N LEU A 286 -12.17 19.04 11.07
CA LEU A 286 -11.92 20.02 10.01
C LEU A 286 -12.94 19.93 8.86
N VAL A 287 -13.84 18.93 8.87
CA VAL A 287 -14.76 18.65 7.75
C VAL A 287 -15.71 19.81 7.47
N GLU A 288 -16.24 20.47 8.51
CA GLU A 288 -17.12 21.62 8.35
C GLU A 288 -16.43 22.75 7.60
N ARG A 289 -15.19 23.07 7.97
CA ARG A 289 -14.37 24.08 7.29
C ARG A 289 -14.07 23.73 5.84
N VAL A 290 -13.99 22.44 5.51
CA VAL A 290 -13.83 21.97 4.13
C VAL A 290 -15.15 22.12 3.37
N ARG A 291 -16.29 21.80 3.98
CA ARG A 291 -17.63 21.94 3.37
C ARG A 291 -17.99 23.39 3.07
N GLU A 292 -17.55 24.32 3.90
CA GLU A 292 -17.70 25.78 3.67
C GLU A 292 -17.04 26.26 2.37
N LYS A 293 -16.07 25.51 1.83
CA LYS A 293 -15.41 25.83 0.57
C LYS A 293 -16.23 25.51 -0.68
N ALA A 294 -17.46 25.01 -0.52
CA ALA A 294 -18.40 24.68 -1.60
C ALA A 294 -17.75 23.82 -2.70
N LEU A 295 -17.20 22.68 -2.32
CA LEU A 295 -16.53 21.77 -3.24
C LEU A 295 -17.55 21.11 -4.18
N GLU A 296 -17.34 21.27 -5.48
CA GLU A 296 -18.10 20.59 -6.54
C GLU A 296 -17.31 19.38 -7.02
N ASP A 297 -18.01 18.35 -7.50
CA ASP A 297 -17.40 17.16 -8.13
C ASP A 297 -16.35 16.43 -7.28
N VAL A 298 -16.60 16.29 -6.00
CA VAL A 298 -15.73 15.59 -5.04
C VAL A 298 -16.43 14.36 -4.49
N VAL A 299 -15.73 13.24 -4.48
CA VAL A 299 -16.16 12.01 -3.81
C VAL A 299 -15.76 12.09 -2.35
N MET A 300 -16.73 11.98 -1.43
CA MET A 300 -16.49 12.05 0.00
C MET A 300 -16.79 10.70 0.66
N MET A 301 -15.79 10.10 1.30
CA MET A 301 -15.92 8.90 2.11
C MET A 301 -15.80 9.24 3.59
N ASN A 302 -16.89 9.18 4.32
CA ASN A 302 -16.87 9.26 5.77
C ASN A 302 -16.69 7.85 6.33
N VAL A 303 -15.50 7.57 6.88
CA VAL A 303 -15.13 6.24 7.38
C VAL A 303 -15.87 5.92 8.68
N ASP A 304 -16.14 6.92 9.53
CA ASP A 304 -16.80 6.72 10.83
C ASP A 304 -18.27 6.32 10.68
N SER A 305 -19.00 6.99 9.78
CA SER A 305 -20.40 6.67 9.44
C SER A 305 -20.52 5.63 8.33
N ASN A 306 -19.41 5.26 7.70
CA ASN A 306 -19.35 4.34 6.56
C ASN A 306 -20.27 4.78 5.40
N THR A 307 -20.23 6.06 5.05
CA THR A 307 -21.00 6.66 3.96
C THR A 307 -20.10 7.15 2.86
N LEU A 308 -20.43 6.80 1.62
CA LEU A 308 -19.79 7.27 0.41
C LEU A 308 -20.75 8.19 -0.35
N GLU A 309 -20.41 9.47 -0.43
CA GLU A 309 -21.12 10.48 -1.20
C GLU A 309 -20.38 10.72 -2.51
N THR A 310 -21.02 10.51 -3.63
CA THR A 310 -20.42 10.70 -4.96
C THR A 310 -21.43 11.28 -5.95
N PRO A 311 -21.05 12.32 -6.71
CA PRO A 311 -21.86 12.83 -7.82
C PRO A 311 -21.69 12.02 -9.11
N PHE A 312 -20.93 10.90 -9.09
CA PHE A 312 -20.56 10.12 -10.27
C PHE A 312 -21.09 8.70 -10.21
N ASP A 313 -21.34 8.12 -11.38
CA ASP A 313 -21.72 6.71 -11.55
C ASP A 313 -20.53 5.81 -11.90
N ASP A 314 -19.40 6.01 -11.23
CA ASP A 314 -18.13 5.34 -11.56
C ASP A 314 -18.21 3.81 -11.45
N VAL A 315 -19.00 3.28 -10.52
CA VAL A 315 -19.20 1.83 -10.37
C VAL A 315 -19.93 1.26 -11.60
N GLN A 316 -20.92 1.97 -12.13
CA GLN A 316 -21.66 1.56 -13.35
C GLN A 316 -20.79 1.67 -14.61
N ALA A 317 -19.79 2.53 -14.55
CA ALA A 317 -18.82 2.71 -15.62
C ALA A 317 -17.78 1.58 -15.70
N LEU A 318 -17.65 0.74 -14.67
CA LEU A 318 -16.84 -0.48 -14.72
C LEU A 318 -17.61 -1.62 -15.42
N PRO A 319 -16.88 -2.59 -16.03
CA PRO A 319 -17.50 -3.79 -16.56
C PRO A 319 -18.32 -4.53 -15.48
N PRO A 320 -19.58 -4.92 -15.75
CA PRO A 320 -20.47 -5.52 -14.73
C PRO A 320 -19.97 -6.84 -14.15
N ASP A 321 -19.22 -7.62 -14.92
CA ASP A 321 -18.59 -8.87 -14.48
C ASP A 321 -17.51 -8.61 -13.42
N VAL A 322 -16.72 -7.56 -13.58
CA VAL A 322 -15.72 -7.13 -12.59
C VAL A 322 -16.39 -6.64 -11.32
N VAL A 323 -17.44 -5.81 -11.43
CA VAL A 323 -18.20 -5.32 -10.27
C VAL A 323 -18.83 -6.49 -9.52
N SER A 324 -19.44 -7.43 -10.25
CA SER A 324 -20.05 -8.62 -9.65
C SER A 324 -19.02 -9.50 -8.95
N LEU A 325 -17.85 -9.70 -9.57
CA LEU A 325 -16.73 -10.43 -8.97
C LEU A 325 -16.30 -9.78 -7.65
N LEU A 326 -16.08 -8.47 -7.65
CA LEU A 326 -15.67 -7.72 -6.45
C LEU A 326 -16.71 -7.84 -5.34
N ARG A 327 -17.98 -7.56 -5.62
CA ARG A 327 -19.07 -7.61 -4.63
C ARG A 327 -19.28 -9.01 -4.03
N LEU A 328 -19.24 -10.05 -4.86
CA LEU A 328 -19.44 -11.43 -4.39
C LEU A 328 -18.28 -11.96 -3.56
N ARG A 329 -17.05 -11.63 -3.95
CA ARG A 329 -15.84 -12.20 -3.34
C ARG A 329 -15.33 -11.39 -2.18
N LEU A 330 -15.39 -10.05 -2.24
CA LEU A 330 -14.86 -9.18 -1.20
C LEU A 330 -15.49 -9.48 0.16
N ARG A 331 -16.79 -9.71 0.20
CA ARG A 331 -17.50 -10.10 1.42
C ARG A 331 -16.95 -11.36 2.08
N LYS A 332 -16.47 -12.31 1.27
CA LYS A 332 -15.92 -13.58 1.78
C LYS A 332 -14.49 -13.45 2.26
N VAL A 333 -13.67 -12.65 1.55
CA VAL A 333 -12.24 -12.55 1.82
C VAL A 333 -11.87 -11.41 2.77
N ALA A 334 -12.74 -10.41 2.96
CA ALA A 334 -12.47 -9.24 3.77
C ALA A 334 -12.18 -9.54 5.25
N LEU A 335 -12.73 -10.62 5.78
CA LEU A 335 -12.53 -11.05 7.17
C LEU A 335 -11.66 -12.30 7.29
N ALA A 336 -11.22 -12.86 6.17
CA ALA A 336 -10.37 -14.04 6.16
C ALA A 336 -8.88 -13.65 6.22
N PRO A 337 -8.08 -14.30 7.07
CA PRO A 337 -6.63 -14.08 7.09
C PRO A 337 -5.99 -14.41 5.75
N GLY A 338 -4.96 -13.65 5.38
CA GLY A 338 -4.16 -13.87 4.18
C GLY A 338 -4.31 -12.80 3.10
N GLU A 339 -3.83 -13.09 1.91
CA GLU A 339 -3.75 -12.18 0.76
C GLU A 339 -5.08 -12.07 -0.03
N GLY A 340 -6.19 -12.64 0.46
CA GLY A 340 -7.42 -12.77 -0.30
C GLY A 340 -7.96 -11.48 -0.88
N VAL A 341 -7.92 -10.39 -0.11
CA VAL A 341 -8.37 -9.06 -0.56
C VAL A 341 -7.46 -8.53 -1.66
N SER A 342 -6.15 -8.52 -1.44
CA SER A 342 -5.18 -8.02 -2.41
C SER A 342 -5.22 -8.81 -3.72
N ARG A 343 -5.34 -10.14 -3.65
CA ARG A 343 -5.49 -11.01 -4.84
C ARG A 343 -6.79 -10.75 -5.59
N LEU A 344 -7.86 -10.44 -4.88
CA LEU A 344 -9.14 -10.12 -5.52
C LEU A 344 -9.05 -8.84 -6.37
N PHE A 345 -8.44 -7.78 -5.82
CA PHE A 345 -8.24 -6.54 -6.57
C PHE A 345 -7.21 -6.70 -7.68
N LEU A 346 -6.15 -7.47 -7.47
CA LEU A 346 -5.19 -7.83 -8.52
C LEU A 346 -5.88 -8.54 -9.68
N LYS A 347 -6.79 -9.47 -9.40
CA LYS A 347 -7.60 -10.13 -10.43
C LYS A 347 -8.51 -9.15 -11.17
N ALA A 348 -9.16 -8.24 -10.46
CA ALA A 348 -9.97 -7.18 -11.08
C ALA A 348 -9.13 -6.33 -12.02
N GLN A 349 -7.94 -5.92 -11.60
CA GLN A 349 -6.98 -5.17 -12.42
C GLN A 349 -6.55 -5.98 -13.66
N ALA A 350 -6.27 -7.27 -13.51
CA ALA A 350 -5.93 -8.15 -14.63
C ALA A 350 -7.08 -8.25 -15.65
N LEU A 351 -8.32 -8.35 -15.21
CA LEU A 351 -9.49 -8.38 -16.08
C LEU A 351 -9.72 -7.04 -16.80
N LEU A 352 -9.44 -5.91 -16.13
CA LEU A 352 -9.62 -4.57 -16.69
C LEU A 352 -8.51 -4.19 -17.68
N PHE A 353 -7.26 -4.49 -17.37
CA PHE A 353 -6.11 -3.96 -18.08
C PHE A 353 -5.21 -5.02 -18.71
N GLY A 354 -5.40 -6.30 -18.40
CA GLY A 354 -4.51 -7.39 -18.85
C GLY A 354 -4.40 -7.53 -20.37
N GLY A 355 -5.39 -7.05 -21.11
CA GLY A 355 -5.36 -6.97 -22.57
C GLY A 355 -4.23 -6.09 -23.13
N TYR A 356 -3.56 -5.28 -22.30
CA TYR A 356 -2.44 -4.46 -22.78
C TYR A 356 -1.33 -5.27 -23.44
N ARG A 357 -1.13 -6.53 -23.01
CA ARG A 357 -0.15 -7.44 -23.62
C ARG A 357 -0.39 -7.67 -25.10
N ASP A 358 -1.66 -7.83 -25.50
CA ASP A 358 -2.05 -8.11 -26.88
C ASP A 358 -1.94 -6.86 -27.78
N ALA A 359 -1.76 -5.69 -27.16
CA ALA A 359 -1.56 -4.41 -27.82
C ALA A 359 -0.09 -3.97 -27.91
N LEU A 360 0.84 -4.78 -27.43
CA LEU A 360 2.28 -4.53 -27.58
C LEU A 360 2.74 -4.90 -28.99
N VAL A 361 3.39 -3.96 -29.65
CA VAL A 361 3.92 -4.14 -31.02
C VAL A 361 5.42 -4.28 -30.96
N CYS A 362 5.93 -5.40 -31.49
CA CYS A 362 7.36 -5.72 -31.54
C CYS A 362 7.77 -5.90 -33.01
N GLY A 363 8.69 -5.10 -33.51
CA GLY A 363 9.32 -5.27 -34.81
C GLY A 363 10.78 -5.71 -34.68
N PRO A 364 11.37 -6.43 -35.68
CA PRO A 364 12.78 -6.76 -35.68
C PRO A 364 13.63 -5.49 -35.63
N GLY A 365 14.46 -5.35 -34.57
CA GLY A 365 15.35 -4.20 -34.40
C GLY A 365 14.65 -2.88 -34.07
N GLN A 366 13.35 -2.89 -33.79
CA GLN A 366 12.59 -1.73 -33.35
C GLN A 366 12.27 -1.83 -31.86
N PRO A 367 12.18 -0.71 -31.14
CA PRO A 367 11.72 -0.71 -29.76
C PRO A 367 10.27 -1.22 -29.67
N VAL A 368 9.97 -1.88 -28.57
CA VAL A 368 8.60 -2.30 -28.26
C VAL A 368 7.75 -1.05 -28.03
N THR A 369 6.59 -1.01 -28.64
CA THR A 369 5.64 0.09 -28.51
C THR A 369 4.25 -0.44 -28.11
N PHE A 370 3.39 0.43 -27.62
CA PHE A 370 2.00 0.12 -27.30
C PHE A 370 1.10 0.70 -28.38
N SER A 371 0.22 -0.13 -28.95
CA SER A 371 -0.80 0.30 -29.92
C SER A 371 -2.13 0.53 -29.19
N GLU A 372 -2.51 1.79 -29.06
CA GLU A 372 -3.81 2.17 -28.50
C GLU A 372 -4.96 1.60 -29.35
N GLU A 373 -4.82 1.64 -30.68
CA GLU A 373 -5.82 1.09 -31.61
C GLU A 373 -6.04 -0.41 -31.39
N ALA A 374 -4.96 -1.18 -31.25
CA ALA A 374 -5.05 -2.61 -30.99
C ALA A 374 -5.68 -2.91 -29.61
N PHE A 375 -5.40 -2.08 -28.60
CA PHE A 375 -6.01 -2.20 -27.29
C PHE A 375 -7.52 -1.91 -27.33
N LEU A 376 -7.94 -0.86 -28.03
CA LEU A 376 -9.33 -0.48 -28.18
C LEU A 376 -10.13 -1.43 -29.08
N ALA A 377 -9.47 -2.13 -30.01
CA ALA A 377 -10.11 -3.10 -30.88
C ALA A 377 -10.46 -4.45 -30.18
N GLN A 378 -9.98 -4.66 -28.98
CA GLN A 378 -10.26 -5.86 -28.22
C GLN A 378 -11.73 -5.93 -27.78
N LYS A 379 -12.33 -7.16 -27.89
CA LYS A 379 -13.71 -7.44 -27.48
C LYS A 379 -14.72 -6.35 -27.90
N PRO A 380 -14.88 -6.12 -29.22
CA PRO A 380 -15.75 -5.06 -29.71
C PRO A 380 -17.20 -5.25 -29.23
N GLY A 381 -17.82 -4.13 -28.83
CA GLY A 381 -19.21 -4.12 -28.32
C GLY A 381 -19.38 -4.55 -26.86
N ALA A 382 -18.33 -5.03 -26.20
CA ALA A 382 -18.39 -5.41 -24.79
C ALA A 382 -18.26 -4.18 -23.86
N PRO A 383 -18.79 -4.24 -22.62
CA PRO A 383 -18.61 -3.18 -21.63
C PRO A 383 -17.12 -2.86 -21.34
N LEU A 384 -16.25 -3.85 -21.47
CA LEU A 384 -14.81 -3.69 -21.32
C LEU A 384 -14.23 -2.73 -22.38
N GLN A 385 -14.72 -2.75 -23.62
CA GLN A 385 -14.27 -1.79 -24.64
C GLN A 385 -14.63 -0.34 -24.27
N ALA A 386 -15.83 -0.12 -23.72
CA ALA A 386 -16.23 1.19 -23.23
C ALA A 386 -15.34 1.67 -22.07
N PHE A 387 -14.93 0.75 -21.20
CA PHE A 387 -13.96 1.03 -20.17
C PHE A 387 -12.58 1.36 -20.76
N HIS A 388 -12.07 0.58 -21.71
CA HIS A 388 -10.77 0.81 -22.36
C HIS A 388 -10.69 2.19 -23.03
N ARG A 389 -11.76 2.67 -23.67
CA ARG A 389 -11.81 4.03 -24.28
C ARG A 389 -11.58 5.14 -23.27
N ARG A 390 -11.95 4.94 -22.00
CA ARG A 390 -11.64 5.88 -20.91
C ARG A 390 -10.25 5.63 -20.36
N ALA A 391 -9.88 4.36 -20.19
CA ALA A 391 -8.65 3.94 -19.57
C ALA A 391 -7.39 4.46 -20.27
N VAL A 392 -7.38 4.54 -21.59
CA VAL A 392 -6.24 5.06 -22.37
C VAL A 392 -5.90 6.53 -22.09
N HIS A 393 -6.83 7.27 -21.49
CA HIS A 393 -6.63 8.68 -21.11
C HIS A 393 -6.18 8.84 -19.65
N LEU A 394 -6.29 7.78 -18.84
CA LEU A 394 -5.93 7.81 -17.42
C LEU A 394 -4.42 7.88 -17.24
N GLN A 395 -3.97 8.75 -16.35
CA GLN A 395 -2.55 8.92 -16.04
C GLN A 395 -1.94 7.65 -15.46
N LEU A 396 -2.66 6.99 -14.54
CA LEU A 396 -2.22 5.74 -13.93
C LEU A 396 -1.94 4.63 -14.96
N PHE A 397 -2.76 4.54 -16.02
CA PHE A 397 -2.57 3.55 -17.08
C PHE A 397 -1.42 3.93 -18.01
N LYS A 398 -1.32 5.21 -18.40
CA LYS A 398 -0.22 5.71 -19.24
C LYS A 398 1.13 5.45 -18.58
N GLN A 399 1.30 5.81 -17.33
CA GLN A 399 2.55 5.60 -16.60
C GLN A 399 2.85 4.12 -16.39
N PHE A 400 1.81 3.30 -16.18
CA PHE A 400 1.99 1.86 -16.14
C PHE A 400 2.56 1.32 -17.46
N ILE A 401 2.00 1.72 -18.60
CA ILE A 401 2.47 1.32 -19.93
C ILE A 401 3.89 1.83 -20.19
N GLU A 402 4.19 3.09 -19.90
CA GLU A 402 5.53 3.67 -20.03
C GLU A 402 6.58 2.89 -19.23
N GLY A 403 6.30 2.57 -17.97
CA GLY A 403 7.19 1.76 -17.15
C GLY A 403 7.38 0.32 -17.65
N ARG A 404 6.33 -0.28 -18.28
CA ARG A 404 6.45 -1.59 -18.93
C ARG A 404 7.32 -1.52 -20.17
N LEU A 405 7.11 -0.52 -21.02
CA LEU A 405 7.90 -0.30 -22.24
C LEU A 405 9.37 0.00 -21.92
N GLU A 406 9.64 0.79 -20.90
CA GLU A 406 11.00 1.05 -20.44
C GLU A 406 11.72 -0.25 -20.09
N LYS A 407 11.15 -1.07 -19.23
CA LYS A 407 11.72 -2.37 -18.82
C LYS A 407 11.90 -3.33 -19.99
N LEU A 408 11.00 -3.32 -20.97
CA LEU A 408 11.12 -4.14 -22.16
C LEU A 408 12.26 -3.66 -23.07
N ASN A 409 12.38 -2.36 -23.27
CA ASN A 409 13.35 -1.75 -24.17
C ASN A 409 14.76 -1.69 -23.58
N THR A 410 14.89 -1.68 -22.25
CA THR A 410 16.19 -1.82 -21.55
C THR A 410 16.67 -3.27 -21.46
N GLY A 411 15.81 -4.24 -21.81
CA GLY A 411 16.14 -5.66 -21.74
C GLY A 411 16.10 -6.26 -20.33
N GLU A 412 15.66 -5.50 -19.32
CA GLU A 412 15.47 -6.00 -17.95
C GLU A 412 14.36 -7.04 -17.90
N GLY A 413 13.30 -6.85 -18.71
CA GLY A 413 12.10 -7.64 -18.63
C GLY A 413 11.38 -7.46 -17.28
N PHE A 414 10.25 -8.13 -17.12
CA PHE A 414 9.54 -8.15 -15.84
C PHE A 414 8.77 -9.45 -15.69
N SER A 415 8.65 -9.91 -14.45
CA SER A 415 7.80 -11.03 -14.07
C SER A 415 7.30 -10.71 -12.67
N ASP A 416 6.13 -10.12 -12.58
CA ASP A 416 5.49 -9.78 -11.32
C ASP A 416 4.17 -10.55 -11.13
N LEU A 417 3.53 -10.34 -10.00
CA LEU A 417 2.27 -11.01 -9.65
C LEU A 417 1.13 -10.63 -10.61
N PHE A 418 1.16 -9.44 -11.19
CA PHE A 418 0.16 -9.01 -12.15
C PHE A 418 0.26 -9.78 -13.46
N GLU A 419 1.48 -9.97 -13.96
CA GLU A 419 1.72 -10.79 -15.15
C GLU A 419 1.30 -12.25 -14.95
N GLN A 420 1.53 -12.78 -13.76
CA GLN A 420 1.05 -14.12 -13.38
C GLN A 420 -0.48 -14.17 -13.36
N GLU A 421 -1.13 -13.17 -12.77
CA GLU A 421 -2.60 -13.12 -12.69
C GLU A 421 -3.26 -12.97 -14.06
N ILE A 422 -2.71 -12.16 -14.98
CA ILE A 422 -3.20 -12.07 -16.37
C ILE A 422 -3.19 -13.44 -17.02
N THR A 423 -2.10 -14.20 -16.84
CA THR A 423 -1.97 -15.54 -17.41
C THR A 423 -2.96 -16.54 -16.80
N CYS A 424 -3.18 -16.46 -15.47
CA CYS A 424 -4.10 -17.34 -14.76
C CYS A 424 -5.57 -17.03 -15.03
N SER A 425 -5.92 -15.74 -15.18
CA SER A 425 -7.31 -15.31 -15.38
C SER A 425 -7.77 -15.36 -16.83
N GLY A 426 -6.87 -15.63 -17.79
CA GLY A 426 -7.18 -15.60 -19.22
C GLY A 426 -7.60 -14.20 -19.71
N ALA A 427 -7.14 -13.16 -19.04
CA ALA A 427 -7.48 -11.77 -19.34
C ALA A 427 -6.87 -11.28 -20.67
N SER A 428 -5.83 -11.94 -21.16
CA SER A 428 -5.25 -11.76 -22.48
C SER A 428 -5.79 -12.86 -23.41
N SER A 429 -6.20 -12.50 -24.61
CA SER A 429 -6.62 -13.45 -25.65
C SER A 429 -5.43 -14.21 -26.26
N GLY A 430 -4.24 -13.68 -26.08
CA GLY A 430 -2.99 -14.34 -26.46
C GLY A 430 -2.71 -15.52 -25.55
N THR A 431 -2.89 -16.71 -26.09
CA THR A 431 -2.47 -17.96 -25.45
C THR A 431 -0.99 -17.87 -25.03
N LEU A 432 -0.54 -18.76 -24.14
CA LEU A 432 0.88 -19.02 -23.80
C LEU A 432 1.82 -18.96 -25.03
N ARG A 433 1.28 -19.24 -26.21
CA ARG A 433 1.95 -19.19 -27.51
C ARG A 433 2.32 -17.74 -27.93
N SER A 434 1.47 -16.76 -27.61
CA SER A 434 1.77 -15.34 -27.90
C SER A 434 2.87 -14.81 -26.98
N TYR A 435 2.86 -15.19 -25.71
CA TYR A 435 3.92 -14.85 -24.77
C TYR A 435 5.26 -15.53 -25.14
N GLN A 436 5.21 -16.78 -25.60
CA GLN A 436 6.40 -17.48 -26.09
C GLN A 436 6.94 -16.86 -27.40
N LEU A 437 6.07 -16.48 -28.34
CA LEU A 437 6.42 -15.78 -29.55
C LEU A 437 7.00 -14.39 -29.26
N TRP A 438 6.44 -13.70 -28.27
CA TRP A 438 6.96 -12.42 -27.80
C TRP A 438 8.34 -12.57 -27.14
N ALA A 439 8.49 -13.52 -26.24
CA ALA A 439 9.78 -13.85 -25.61
C ALA A 439 10.82 -14.33 -26.63
N ASP A 440 10.40 -15.05 -27.67
CA ASP A 440 11.28 -15.54 -28.75
C ASP A 440 11.62 -14.43 -29.76
N ASN A 441 10.73 -13.46 -29.98
CA ASN A 441 11.04 -12.28 -30.81
C ASN A 441 12.02 -11.33 -30.11
N LEU A 442 11.91 -11.17 -28.79
CA LEU A 442 12.93 -10.49 -27.97
C LEU A 442 14.30 -11.18 -28.07
N LYS A 443 14.32 -12.52 -28.11
CA LYS A 443 15.54 -13.30 -28.30
C LYS A 443 16.16 -13.15 -29.69
N LYS A 444 15.33 -12.96 -30.72
CA LYS A 444 15.80 -12.85 -32.13
C LYS A 444 16.28 -11.45 -32.50
N GLY A 445 15.80 -10.38 -31.82
CA GLY A 445 16.20 -8.99 -32.10
C GLY A 445 17.48 -8.52 -31.40
N GLY A 446 17.98 -9.24 -30.40
CA GLY A 446 19.11 -8.82 -29.55
C GLY A 446 20.26 -9.81 -29.49
N GLY A 447 20.94 -10.01 -30.59
CA GLY A 447 22.06 -11.00 -30.70
C GLY A 447 23.28 -10.79 -29.81
N ALA A 448 23.36 -9.69 -29.03
CA ALA A 448 24.53 -9.37 -28.20
C ALA A 448 24.30 -9.43 -26.68
N LEU A 449 23.05 -9.47 -26.19
CA LEU A 449 22.74 -9.44 -24.74
C LEU A 449 22.29 -10.77 -24.16
N LEU A 450 22.22 -11.83 -24.96
CA LEU A 450 21.56 -13.09 -24.64
C LEU A 450 22.31 -14.03 -23.68
N HIS A 451 23.61 -13.81 -23.42
CA HIS A 451 24.33 -14.73 -22.54
C HIS A 451 24.08 -14.53 -21.04
N SER A 452 23.69 -13.32 -20.61
CA SER A 452 23.41 -13.06 -19.19
C SER A 452 21.96 -13.35 -18.80
N VAL A 453 21.01 -13.23 -19.75
CA VAL A 453 19.56 -13.45 -19.50
C VAL A 453 19.21 -14.93 -19.46
N LYS A 454 19.92 -15.77 -20.25
CA LYS A 454 19.67 -17.22 -20.30
C LYS A 454 19.92 -17.93 -18.95
N ALA A 455 20.83 -17.40 -18.14
CA ALA A 455 21.14 -17.96 -16.81
C ALA A 455 20.11 -17.60 -15.73
N LYS A 456 19.39 -16.46 -15.86
CA LYS A 456 18.43 -15.98 -14.85
C LYS A 456 16.96 -16.33 -15.12
N THR A 457 16.59 -16.58 -16.39
CA THR A 457 15.18 -16.83 -16.75
C THR A 457 14.75 -18.30 -16.72
N GLN A 458 15.69 -19.24 -16.81
CA GLN A 458 15.34 -20.68 -16.74
C GLN A 458 14.69 -21.11 -15.43
N PRO A 459 15.09 -20.66 -14.23
CA PRO A 459 14.40 -20.98 -12.99
C PRO A 459 13.00 -20.37 -12.87
N ALA A 460 12.83 -19.13 -13.34
CA ALA A 460 11.55 -18.41 -13.26
C ALA A 460 10.47 -19.04 -14.13
N VAL A 461 10.79 -19.42 -15.37
CA VAL A 461 9.87 -20.09 -16.30
C VAL A 461 9.51 -21.49 -15.79
N ARG A 462 10.46 -22.19 -15.17
CA ARG A 462 10.22 -23.54 -14.61
C ARG A 462 9.33 -23.50 -13.36
N ASN A 463 9.47 -22.46 -12.53
CA ASN A 463 8.60 -22.23 -11.38
C ASN A 463 7.20 -21.74 -11.81
N MET A 464 7.12 -20.92 -12.84
CA MET A 464 5.85 -20.47 -13.44
C MET A 464 5.03 -21.65 -14.01
N TYR A 465 5.70 -22.60 -14.66
CA TYR A 465 5.07 -23.82 -15.17
C TYR A 465 4.59 -24.76 -14.03
N ARG A 466 5.32 -24.83 -12.91
CA ARG A 466 4.90 -25.58 -11.71
C ARG A 466 3.71 -24.90 -11.02
N SER A 467 3.71 -23.57 -10.89
CA SER A 467 2.59 -22.83 -10.28
C SER A 467 1.32 -22.90 -11.11
N ALA A 468 1.43 -22.82 -12.44
CA ALA A 468 0.29 -22.99 -13.36
C ALA A 468 -0.29 -24.41 -13.28
N LYS A 469 0.55 -25.44 -13.14
CA LYS A 469 0.11 -26.84 -13.00
C LYS A 469 -0.53 -27.13 -11.64
N CYS A 470 -0.09 -26.46 -10.56
CA CYS A 470 -0.75 -26.52 -9.25
C CYS A 470 -2.08 -25.77 -9.23
N GLY A 471 -2.17 -24.61 -9.89
CA GLY A 471 -3.41 -23.82 -10.01
C GLY A 471 -4.51 -24.56 -10.77
N LEU A 472 -4.15 -25.25 -11.87
CA LEU A 472 -5.10 -26.06 -12.65
C LEU A 472 -5.68 -27.25 -11.85
N LYS A 473 -4.89 -27.90 -11.00
CA LYS A 473 -5.39 -28.98 -10.13
C LYS A 473 -6.34 -28.46 -9.05
N GLY A 474 -6.10 -27.26 -8.52
CA GLY A 474 -6.99 -26.61 -7.55
C GLY A 474 -8.34 -26.19 -8.13
N VAL A 475 -8.36 -25.75 -9.39
CA VAL A 475 -9.60 -25.35 -10.08
C VAL A 475 -10.43 -26.57 -10.50
N GLN A 476 -9.80 -27.67 -10.89
CA GLN A 476 -10.52 -28.91 -11.20
C GLN A 476 -11.20 -29.50 -9.97
N SER A 477 -10.61 -29.41 -8.77
CA SER A 477 -11.23 -29.89 -7.53
C SER A 477 -12.40 -29.03 -7.06
N LEU A 478 -12.48 -27.77 -7.49
CA LEU A 478 -13.59 -26.86 -7.15
C LEU A 478 -14.76 -26.94 -8.13
N LEU A 479 -14.56 -27.48 -9.33
CA LEU A 479 -15.61 -27.65 -10.35
C LEU A 479 -16.30 -29.00 -10.30
N THR A 480 -15.77 -29.99 -9.55
CA THR A 480 -16.34 -31.35 -9.44
C THR A 480 -17.27 -31.52 -8.22
N TYR A 481 -17.64 -30.47 -7.52
CA TYR A 481 -18.66 -30.56 -6.49
C TYR A 481 -20.03 -30.15 -7.06
N LYS A 482 -20.62 -31.09 -7.86
CA LYS A 482 -22.01 -31.00 -8.27
C LYS A 482 -22.65 -32.36 -8.02
N ASP A 483 -23.66 -32.36 -7.18
CA ASP A 483 -24.77 -33.25 -6.99
C ASP A 483 -24.61 -34.77 -7.29
N GLY A 484 -24.89 -35.56 -6.29
CA GLY A 484 -25.14 -36.99 -6.41
C GLY A 484 -25.43 -37.62 -5.08
N ASP A 485 -26.70 -37.75 -4.84
CA ASP A 485 -27.42 -38.40 -3.77
C ASP A 485 -27.04 -39.88 -3.55
N SER A 486 -27.16 -40.29 -2.27
CA SER A 486 -27.44 -41.63 -1.73
C SER A 486 -26.52 -42.81 -2.06
N GLY A 487 -26.05 -43.46 -1.00
CA GLY A 487 -25.59 -44.83 -1.02
C GLY A 487 -24.73 -45.27 0.15
N LEU A 488 -25.38 -45.81 1.17
CA LEU A 488 -24.75 -46.57 2.27
C LEU A 488 -23.79 -47.66 1.73
N GLN A 489 -22.57 -47.78 2.26
CA GLN A 489 -22.09 -49.06 2.82
C GLN A 489 -20.76 -48.89 3.62
N ARG A 490 -20.70 -49.76 4.61
CA ARG A 490 -19.75 -50.01 5.68
C ARG A 490 -18.30 -50.28 5.22
N GLY A 491 -17.38 -49.88 6.09
CA GLY A 491 -16.25 -50.76 6.49
C GLY A 491 -14.87 -50.23 6.13
N GLY A 492 -14.07 -49.89 7.13
CA GLY A 492 -12.62 -49.75 6.96
C GLY A 492 -12.00 -48.73 7.89
N SER A 493 -11.74 -49.18 9.12
CA SER A 493 -10.92 -48.45 10.11
C SER A 493 -9.50 -48.26 9.58
N LEU A 494 -9.08 -46.99 9.36
CA LEU A 494 -7.69 -46.63 9.34
C LEU A 494 -7.53 -45.33 10.17
N ARG A 495 -6.75 -45.47 11.25
CA ARG A 495 -6.39 -44.43 12.20
C ARG A 495 -5.80 -43.23 11.46
N ALA A 496 -6.43 -42.06 11.62
CA ALA A 496 -5.86 -40.79 11.29
C ALA A 496 -4.81 -40.38 12.36
N PRO A 497 -3.67 -39.83 11.97
CA PRO A 497 -2.76 -39.21 12.94
C PRO A 497 -3.40 -37.93 13.50
N SER A 498 -3.30 -37.74 14.80
CA SER A 498 -3.87 -36.65 15.56
C SER A 498 -3.38 -35.29 15.07
N LEU A 499 -4.29 -34.48 14.56
CA LEU A 499 -4.12 -33.04 14.25
C LEU A 499 -4.30 -32.20 15.53
N THR A 500 -3.36 -32.29 16.46
CA THR A 500 -3.40 -31.49 17.71
C THR A 500 -2.44 -30.31 17.72
N SER A 501 -1.76 -29.98 16.64
CA SER A 501 -0.77 -28.87 16.67
C SER A 501 -1.15 -27.60 15.88
N ARG A 502 -2.34 -27.56 15.25
CA ARG A 502 -2.75 -26.36 14.47
C ARG A 502 -3.75 -25.42 15.17
N SER A 503 -4.44 -25.91 16.20
CA SER A 503 -5.40 -25.08 16.95
C SER A 503 -4.73 -24.16 17.97
N ASP A 504 -3.58 -24.57 18.54
CA ASP A 504 -2.91 -23.76 19.57
C ASP A 504 -2.18 -22.52 18.99
N CYS A 505 -1.72 -22.56 17.75
CA CYS A 505 -1.16 -21.38 17.09
C CYS A 505 -2.23 -20.33 16.70
N LEU A 506 -3.49 -20.73 16.52
CA LEU A 506 -4.59 -19.81 16.23
C LEU A 506 -5.15 -19.14 17.48
N GLN A 507 -5.05 -19.78 18.64
CA GLN A 507 -5.52 -19.21 19.92
C GLN A 507 -4.56 -18.17 20.51
N GLN A 508 -3.28 -18.16 20.11
CA GLN A 508 -2.32 -17.12 20.50
C GLN A 508 -2.32 -15.89 19.59
N ARG A 509 -3.08 -15.91 18.49
CA ARG A 509 -3.30 -14.70 17.69
C ARG A 509 -4.40 -13.89 18.35
N LEU A 510 -4.00 -12.78 18.96
CA LEU A 510 -4.94 -11.79 19.49
C LEU A 510 -6.05 -11.49 18.48
N PRO A 511 -7.32 -11.44 18.89
CA PRO A 511 -8.39 -10.99 18.02
C PRO A 511 -8.04 -9.64 17.39
N ILE A 512 -8.48 -9.41 16.15
CA ILE A 512 -8.24 -8.14 15.43
C ILE A 512 -8.58 -6.93 16.29
N THR A 513 -9.58 -7.04 17.16
CA THR A 513 -10.00 -6.01 18.12
C THR A 513 -8.95 -5.69 19.19
N GLN A 514 -8.08 -6.62 19.56
CA GLN A 514 -7.01 -6.39 20.55
C GLN A 514 -5.77 -5.74 19.93
N HIS A 515 -5.55 -5.91 18.63
CA HIS A 515 -4.45 -5.23 17.92
C HIS A 515 -4.66 -3.72 17.80
N PHE A 516 -5.91 -3.25 17.85
CA PHE A 516 -6.27 -1.87 17.51
C PHE A 516 -6.94 -1.08 18.64
N GLY A 517 -7.00 -1.61 19.86
CA GLY A 517 -7.58 -0.97 21.03
C GLY A 517 -9.08 -1.24 21.22
N GLU A 518 -9.50 -1.28 22.48
CA GLU A 518 -10.79 -1.80 22.95
C GLU A 518 -12.05 -1.01 22.51
N ASN A 519 -11.93 0.13 21.83
CA ASN A 519 -13.06 1.04 21.56
C ASN A 519 -13.42 1.18 20.08
N ARG A 520 -13.42 0.09 19.31
CA ARG A 520 -13.94 0.13 17.94
C ARG A 520 -15.38 -0.36 17.87
N PRO A 521 -16.26 0.37 17.19
CA PRO A 521 -17.54 -0.19 16.80
C PRO A 521 -17.27 -1.33 15.82
N LEU A 522 -17.66 -2.53 16.23
CA LEU A 522 -17.73 -3.68 15.32
C LEU A 522 -18.67 -3.31 14.17
N ARG A 523 -18.34 -3.75 12.96
CA ARG A 523 -19.25 -3.72 11.82
C ARG A 523 -20.62 -4.18 12.27
N PRO A 524 -21.72 -3.43 12.06
CA PRO A 524 -23.05 -3.88 12.46
C PRO A 524 -23.33 -5.24 11.80
N SER A 525 -23.65 -6.24 12.59
CA SER A 525 -23.98 -7.55 12.07
C SER A 525 -25.28 -7.45 11.28
N ARG A 526 -25.28 -7.91 10.04
CA ARG A 526 -26.40 -7.88 9.09
C ARG A 526 -27.69 -8.59 9.57
N ARG A 527 -27.72 -9.16 10.76
CA ARG A 527 -28.87 -9.90 11.27
C ARG A 527 -29.97 -9.05 11.89
N LEU A 528 -29.77 -7.73 12.07
CA LEU A 528 -30.77 -6.86 12.74
C LEU A 528 -31.55 -5.95 11.78
N GLN A 529 -31.49 -6.15 10.48
CA GLN A 529 -32.33 -5.41 9.51
C GLN A 529 -33.47 -6.22 8.93
N ARG A 530 -33.91 -7.29 9.60
CA ARG A 530 -35.14 -7.95 9.24
C ARG A 530 -36.09 -7.83 10.40
N GLU A 531 -37.23 -7.19 10.12
CA GLU A 531 -38.44 -7.06 10.93
C GLU A 531 -38.50 -5.88 11.90
N GLU A 532 -39.06 -4.78 11.38
CA GLU A 532 -40.18 -4.07 11.98
C GLU A 532 -40.95 -3.37 10.85
N ARG A 533 -41.97 -4.07 10.31
CA ARG A 533 -43.10 -3.40 9.69
C ARG A 533 -44.06 -2.99 10.81
N PRO A 534 -44.52 -1.76 10.87
CA PRO A 534 -45.60 -1.41 11.75
C PRO A 534 -46.87 -2.10 11.26
N SER A 535 -47.50 -2.85 12.12
CA SER A 535 -48.89 -3.32 11.94
C SER A 535 -49.81 -2.11 12.03
N GLU A 536 -50.50 -1.80 10.94
CA GLU A 536 -51.68 -0.96 10.97
C GLU A 536 -52.76 -1.66 11.83
N SER A 537 -53.08 -1.09 12.96
CA SER A 537 -54.29 -1.41 13.71
C SER A 537 -55.45 -0.54 13.18
N LEU A 538 -56.38 -1.18 12.48
CA LEU A 538 -57.75 -0.70 12.32
C LEU A 538 -58.36 -0.60 13.71
N GLY A 539 -58.83 0.58 14.07
CA GLY A 539 -59.71 0.86 15.21
C GLY A 539 -60.84 1.75 14.73
N GLU A 540 -62.02 1.16 14.73
CA GLU A 540 -63.30 1.82 14.56
C GLU A 540 -63.55 2.83 15.69
N GLU A 541 -64.06 3.93 15.43
CA GLU A 541 -65.14 4.86 15.78
C GLU A 541 -64.69 6.32 15.59
#